data_22ce8ff26993154f1cb690018dde882f
#
_entry.id   22ce8ff26993154f1cb690018dde882f
#
_cell.length_a   1.000
_cell.length_b   1.000
_cell.length_c   1.000
_cell.angle_alpha   90.00
_cell.angle_beta   90.00
_cell.angle_gamma   90.00
#
_symmetry.space_group_name_H-M   'P 1'
#
loop_
_entity.id
_entity.type
_entity.pdbx_description
1 polymer ?
#
loop_
_entity_poly.entity_id
_entity_poly.type
_entity_poly.pdbx_seq_one_letter_code
_entity_poly.pdbx_strand_id
1 'polypeptide(L)'
;MNDESIYGLVFKKIREDRGITQKEAAGTTVTPHFLRQFEQGKSRITIQKFEEIMDNVGIDKETFDKIRAQMFPSEFHKRQVEVANLVSKREYKKALDLLNQPLENSDIAEHFIIANRVVSKFGIASIVGDSLLTPKDYEELEYIKAYLTKVEYWNYVEVNVFSAIISHFSIEFLDYRLYHLLDVLKNQTEYHYTRASEYYLSALRAGVKNYSIQGHYDKAEKLAQKTLEVMNAFPELSMKLTQFIALSMERSCNFLRQNDVYGLELAKHIFATLDHLEKASQNQLLIRLREDFFSKVTQLNKTGQPLEQ
;
A
#
# COMPACT_ATOMS: atom_id res chain seq x y z
N MET A 1 -4.35 -30.53 2.02
CA MET A 1 -2.94 -30.69 1.66
C MET A 1 -2.16 -30.01 2.77
N ASN A 2 -1.16 -30.64 3.35
CA ASN A 2 -0.44 -30.05 4.49
C ASN A 2 0.40 -28.86 3.97
N ASP A 3 0.46 -27.73 4.68
CA ASP A 3 1.18 -26.51 4.26
C ASP A 3 2.64 -26.78 3.86
N GLU A 4 3.30 -27.73 4.54
CA GLU A 4 4.68 -28.13 4.26
C GLU A 4 4.87 -28.78 2.88
N SER A 5 3.87 -29.46 2.34
CA SER A 5 3.93 -30.05 1.00
C SER A 5 3.87 -28.99 -0.10
N ILE A 6 3.28 -27.83 0.19
CA ILE A 6 3.14 -26.71 -0.74
C ILE A 6 4.51 -26.10 -1.07
N TYR A 7 5.38 -25.92 -0.05
CA TYR A 7 6.72 -25.35 -0.28
C TYR A 7 7.56 -26.20 -1.24
N GLY A 8 7.55 -27.52 -1.06
CA GLY A 8 8.26 -28.44 -1.96
C GLY A 8 7.73 -28.40 -3.39
N LEU A 9 6.40 -28.35 -3.57
CA LEU A 9 5.78 -28.30 -4.88
C LEU A 9 6.08 -26.98 -5.61
N VAL A 10 6.03 -25.85 -4.90
CA VAL A 10 6.37 -24.53 -5.47
C VAL A 10 7.85 -24.49 -5.86
N PHE A 11 8.74 -24.95 -4.97
CA PHE A 11 10.17 -25.02 -5.26
C PHE A 11 10.45 -25.87 -6.50
N LYS A 12 9.85 -27.05 -6.59
CA LYS A 12 9.95 -27.94 -7.76
C LYS A 12 9.54 -27.19 -9.04
N LYS A 13 8.37 -26.54 -9.06
CA LYS A 13 7.88 -25.78 -10.21
C LYS A 13 8.89 -24.73 -10.65
N ILE A 14 9.41 -23.93 -9.71
CA ILE A 14 10.39 -22.88 -9.99
C ILE A 14 11.68 -23.46 -10.56
N ARG A 15 12.20 -24.53 -9.96
CA ARG A 15 13.41 -25.22 -10.44
C ARG A 15 13.23 -25.74 -11.87
N GLU A 16 12.11 -26.39 -12.13
CA GLU A 16 11.79 -26.97 -13.46
C GLU A 16 11.62 -25.86 -14.50
N ASP A 17 10.93 -24.78 -14.18
CA ASP A 17 10.74 -23.63 -15.09
C ASP A 17 12.08 -22.96 -15.47
N ARG A 18 13.11 -23.09 -14.61
CA ARG A 18 14.46 -22.60 -14.87
C ARG A 18 15.38 -23.63 -15.53
N GLY A 19 14.89 -24.85 -15.78
CA GLY A 19 15.66 -25.92 -16.37
C GLY A 19 16.79 -26.45 -15.47
N ILE A 20 16.73 -26.18 -14.14
CA ILE A 20 17.75 -26.57 -13.18
C ILE A 20 17.49 -27.99 -12.71
N THR A 21 18.52 -28.85 -12.71
CA THR A 21 18.42 -30.23 -12.22
C THR A 21 18.35 -30.29 -10.69
N GLN A 22 17.81 -31.39 -10.15
CA GLN A 22 17.82 -31.60 -8.69
C GLN A 22 19.24 -31.59 -8.09
N LYS A 23 20.26 -32.04 -8.84
CA LYS A 23 21.66 -32.05 -8.41
C LYS A 23 22.18 -30.60 -8.29
N GLU A 24 21.92 -29.75 -9.28
CA GLU A 24 22.35 -28.36 -9.27
C GLU A 24 21.64 -27.59 -8.15
N ALA A 25 20.31 -27.73 -8.02
CA ALA A 25 19.53 -27.06 -6.98
C ALA A 25 19.91 -27.53 -5.54
N ALA A 26 20.26 -28.80 -5.37
CA ALA A 26 20.71 -29.32 -4.09
C ALA A 26 22.10 -28.75 -3.70
N GLY A 27 22.98 -28.51 -4.68
CA GLY A 27 24.33 -28.02 -4.44
C GLY A 27 25.09 -28.88 -3.43
N THR A 28 25.65 -28.21 -2.45
CA THR A 28 26.29 -28.86 -1.27
C THR A 28 25.39 -28.85 -0.02
N THR A 29 24.26 -28.19 -0.07
CA THR A 29 23.36 -27.97 1.07
C THR A 29 22.59 -29.20 1.48
N VAL A 30 22.11 -29.98 0.50
CA VAL A 30 21.32 -31.20 0.71
C VAL A 30 21.70 -32.25 -0.35
N THR A 31 21.33 -33.53 -0.11
CA THR A 31 21.47 -34.52 -1.17
C THR A 31 20.37 -34.39 -2.22
N PRO A 32 20.60 -34.73 -3.50
CA PRO A 32 19.55 -34.76 -4.52
C PRO A 32 18.36 -35.67 -4.14
N HIS A 33 18.63 -36.76 -3.41
CA HIS A 33 17.57 -37.63 -2.88
C HIS A 33 16.70 -36.91 -1.85
N PHE A 34 17.30 -36.17 -0.90
CA PHE A 34 16.58 -35.39 0.07
C PHE A 34 15.72 -34.29 -0.62
N LEU A 35 16.34 -33.57 -1.57
CA LEU A 35 15.61 -32.54 -2.34
C LEU A 35 14.40 -33.13 -3.06
N ARG A 36 14.54 -34.30 -3.67
CA ARG A 36 13.41 -34.98 -4.30
C ARG A 36 12.30 -35.35 -3.31
N GLN A 37 12.64 -35.77 -2.08
CA GLN A 37 11.66 -36.06 -1.03
C GLN A 37 10.95 -34.76 -0.58
N PHE A 38 11.69 -33.66 -0.45
CA PHE A 38 11.13 -32.35 -0.13
C PHE A 38 10.17 -31.89 -1.23
N GLU A 39 10.56 -31.94 -2.50
CA GLU A 39 9.73 -31.59 -3.66
C GLU A 39 8.45 -32.44 -3.77
N GLN A 40 8.46 -33.63 -3.21
CA GLN A 40 7.28 -34.53 -3.13
C GLN A 40 6.43 -34.28 -1.85
N GLY A 41 6.84 -33.35 -0.99
CA GLY A 41 6.18 -33.11 0.29
C GLY A 41 6.38 -34.23 1.31
N LYS A 42 7.39 -35.08 1.15
CA LYS A 42 7.70 -36.23 2.00
C LYS A 42 8.78 -35.96 3.06
N SER A 43 9.46 -34.84 2.97
CA SER A 43 10.49 -34.41 3.90
C SER A 43 10.34 -32.94 4.25
N ARG A 44 10.70 -32.58 5.48
CA ARG A 44 10.76 -31.20 5.97
C ARG A 44 12.18 -30.66 5.76
N ILE A 45 12.29 -29.36 5.52
CA ILE A 45 13.56 -28.66 5.38
C ILE A 45 13.65 -27.54 6.44
N THR A 46 14.83 -27.28 6.96
CA THR A 46 15.05 -26.12 7.83
C THR A 46 15.03 -24.84 7.01
N ILE A 47 14.69 -23.71 7.64
CA ILE A 47 14.67 -22.39 6.98
C ILE A 47 16.02 -22.10 6.34
N GLN A 48 17.12 -22.28 7.07
CA GLN A 48 18.47 -22.05 6.56
C GLN A 48 18.74 -22.83 5.27
N LYS A 49 18.51 -24.16 5.28
CA LYS A 49 18.72 -25.00 4.09
C LYS A 49 17.78 -24.63 2.94
N PHE A 50 16.59 -24.18 3.26
CA PHE A 50 15.63 -23.72 2.26
C PHE A 50 16.12 -22.44 1.56
N GLU A 51 16.62 -21.48 2.32
CA GLU A 51 17.24 -20.26 1.77
C GLU A 51 18.44 -20.59 0.88
N GLU A 52 19.33 -21.48 1.33
CA GLU A 52 20.49 -21.91 0.54
C GLU A 52 20.10 -22.59 -0.78
N ILE A 53 19.06 -23.47 -0.80
CA ILE A 53 18.60 -24.07 -2.07
C ILE A 53 17.84 -23.08 -2.95
N MET A 54 17.20 -22.06 -2.39
CA MET A 54 16.62 -20.96 -3.17
C MET A 54 17.72 -20.15 -3.87
N ASP A 55 18.82 -19.87 -3.17
CA ASP A 55 19.98 -19.18 -3.76
C ASP A 55 20.59 -20.01 -4.91
N ASN A 56 20.69 -21.35 -4.76
CA ASN A 56 21.17 -22.24 -5.81
C ASN A 56 20.32 -22.21 -7.09
N VAL A 57 19.02 -21.89 -6.96
CA VAL A 57 18.13 -21.70 -8.11
C VAL A 57 17.95 -20.23 -8.50
N GLY A 58 18.63 -19.31 -7.79
CA GLY A 58 18.63 -17.86 -8.07
C GLY A 58 17.28 -17.20 -7.84
N ILE A 59 16.57 -17.56 -6.77
CA ILE A 59 15.27 -16.95 -6.42
C ILE A 59 15.30 -16.41 -4.99
N ASP A 60 14.79 -15.20 -4.81
CA ASP A 60 14.58 -14.61 -3.50
C ASP A 60 13.24 -15.05 -2.88
N LYS A 61 13.16 -14.86 -1.56
CA LYS A 61 11.97 -15.23 -0.78
C LYS A 61 10.70 -14.50 -1.25
N GLU A 62 10.80 -13.24 -1.63
CA GLU A 62 9.64 -12.45 -2.08
C GLU A 62 9.05 -13.03 -3.37
N THR A 63 9.90 -13.38 -4.32
CA THR A 63 9.49 -14.01 -5.58
C THR A 63 8.90 -15.40 -5.32
N PHE A 64 9.53 -16.20 -4.44
CA PHE A 64 8.98 -17.50 -4.04
C PHE A 64 7.57 -17.36 -3.43
N ASP A 65 7.39 -16.44 -2.47
CA ASP A 65 6.09 -16.23 -1.81
C ASP A 65 5.00 -15.75 -2.79
N LYS A 66 5.36 -14.94 -3.78
CA LYS A 66 4.44 -14.53 -4.86
C LYS A 66 3.98 -15.73 -5.69
N ILE A 67 4.91 -16.59 -6.12
CA ILE A 67 4.58 -17.80 -6.90
C ILE A 67 3.73 -18.75 -6.05
N ARG A 68 4.09 -18.92 -4.77
CA ARG A 68 3.31 -19.73 -3.82
C ARG A 68 1.88 -19.23 -3.70
N ALA A 69 1.69 -17.92 -3.52
CA ALA A 69 0.37 -17.32 -3.41
C ALA A 69 -0.45 -17.45 -4.70
N GLN A 70 0.19 -17.43 -5.87
CA GLN A 70 -0.48 -17.67 -7.15
C GLN A 70 -0.90 -19.14 -7.33
N MET A 71 -0.03 -20.07 -6.98
CA MET A 71 -0.31 -21.51 -7.12
C MET A 71 -1.30 -22.02 -6.05
N PHE A 72 -1.20 -21.52 -4.84
CA PHE A 72 -1.95 -21.96 -3.67
C PHE A 72 -2.49 -20.75 -2.88
N PRO A 73 -3.45 -19.98 -3.45
CA PRO A 73 -4.01 -18.82 -2.76
C PRO A 73 -4.81 -19.27 -1.53
N SER A 74 -4.52 -18.64 -0.37
CA SER A 74 -5.33 -18.83 0.84
C SER A 74 -6.75 -18.32 0.63
N GLU A 75 -7.70 -18.79 1.43
CA GLU A 75 -9.10 -18.31 1.41
C GLU A 75 -9.17 -16.80 1.69
N PHE A 76 -8.31 -16.31 2.58
CA PHE A 76 -8.16 -14.87 2.82
C PHE A 76 -7.75 -14.13 1.55
N HIS A 77 -6.72 -14.61 0.83
CA HIS A 77 -6.26 -13.96 -0.41
C HIS A 77 -7.33 -14.00 -1.51
N LYS A 78 -8.02 -15.14 -1.70
CA LYS A 78 -9.12 -15.26 -2.65
C LYS A 78 -10.21 -14.24 -2.37
N ARG A 79 -10.61 -14.09 -1.09
CA ARG A 79 -11.60 -13.10 -0.66
C ARG A 79 -11.14 -11.67 -0.99
N GLN A 80 -9.86 -11.33 -0.73
CA GLN A 80 -9.33 -10.01 -1.05
C GLN A 80 -9.42 -9.69 -2.54
N VAL A 81 -9.06 -10.65 -3.39
CA VAL A 81 -9.16 -10.50 -4.85
C VAL A 81 -10.61 -10.32 -5.28
N GLU A 82 -11.54 -11.08 -4.70
CA GLU A 82 -12.96 -10.97 -5.02
C GLU A 82 -13.55 -9.62 -4.56
N VAL A 83 -13.23 -9.16 -3.35
CA VAL A 83 -13.62 -7.82 -2.87
C VAL A 83 -13.09 -6.74 -3.80
N ALA A 84 -11.81 -6.80 -4.21
CA ALA A 84 -11.22 -5.84 -5.15
C ALA A 84 -11.95 -5.85 -6.51
N ASN A 85 -12.30 -7.03 -7.02
CA ASN A 85 -13.07 -7.18 -8.26
C ASN A 85 -14.49 -6.57 -8.14
N LEU A 86 -15.17 -6.78 -7.03
CA LEU A 86 -16.50 -6.20 -6.78
C LEU A 86 -16.42 -4.67 -6.68
N VAL A 87 -15.42 -4.14 -5.99
CA VAL A 87 -15.17 -2.69 -5.88
C VAL A 87 -14.88 -2.09 -7.27
N SER A 88 -14.05 -2.74 -8.09
CA SER A 88 -13.76 -2.26 -9.45
C SER A 88 -15.00 -2.20 -10.35
N LYS A 89 -15.96 -3.11 -10.13
CA LYS A 89 -17.26 -3.14 -10.79
C LYS A 89 -18.31 -2.22 -10.16
N ARG A 90 -17.94 -1.47 -9.11
CA ARG A 90 -18.83 -0.62 -8.30
C ARG A 90 -19.97 -1.39 -7.60
N GLU A 91 -19.80 -2.69 -7.37
CA GLU A 91 -20.74 -3.56 -6.65
C GLU A 91 -20.49 -3.50 -5.14
N TYR A 92 -20.49 -2.27 -4.57
CA TYR A 92 -20.04 -2.00 -3.21
C TYR A 92 -20.82 -2.77 -2.13
N LYS A 93 -22.15 -2.91 -2.29
CA LYS A 93 -22.98 -3.68 -1.35
C LYS A 93 -22.54 -5.13 -1.28
N LYS A 94 -22.33 -5.78 -2.43
CA LYS A 94 -21.85 -7.17 -2.48
C LYS A 94 -20.46 -7.32 -1.87
N ALA A 95 -19.57 -6.33 -2.07
CA ALA A 95 -18.25 -6.32 -1.45
C ALA A 95 -18.35 -6.26 0.08
N LEU A 96 -19.23 -5.41 0.63
CA LEU A 96 -19.48 -5.31 2.06
C LEU A 96 -20.11 -6.58 2.62
N ASP A 97 -21.08 -7.18 1.93
CA ASP A 97 -21.71 -8.45 2.33
C ASP A 97 -20.66 -9.58 2.40
N LEU A 98 -19.74 -9.63 1.42
CA LEU A 98 -18.64 -10.60 1.41
C LEU A 98 -17.65 -10.39 2.56
N LEU A 99 -17.33 -9.13 2.89
CA LEU A 99 -16.45 -8.80 4.02
C LEU A 99 -17.08 -9.16 5.38
N ASN A 100 -18.41 -9.23 5.47
CA ASN A 100 -19.14 -9.62 6.69
C ASN A 100 -19.19 -11.13 6.92
N GLN A 101 -18.93 -11.94 5.90
CA GLN A 101 -18.93 -13.38 6.05
C GLN A 101 -17.74 -13.86 6.88
N PRO A 102 -17.89 -14.86 7.75
CA PRO A 102 -16.78 -15.44 8.48
C PRO A 102 -15.74 -16.01 7.52
N LEU A 103 -14.48 -15.96 7.89
CA LEU A 103 -13.39 -16.61 7.17
C LEU A 103 -13.14 -17.96 7.84
N GLU A 104 -13.61 -19.04 7.22
CA GLU A 104 -13.43 -20.39 7.74
C GLU A 104 -11.98 -20.85 7.52
N ASN A 105 -11.46 -21.61 8.49
CA ASN A 105 -10.13 -22.25 8.43
C ASN A 105 -8.96 -21.29 8.11
N SER A 106 -8.97 -20.10 8.70
CA SER A 106 -7.87 -19.15 8.55
C SER A 106 -6.89 -19.26 9.69
N ASP A 107 -5.62 -19.56 9.38
CA ASP A 107 -4.50 -19.48 10.34
C ASP A 107 -4.02 -18.04 10.58
N ILE A 108 -4.70 -17.05 9.96
CA ILE A 108 -4.37 -15.63 10.08
C ILE A 108 -4.92 -15.11 11.42
N ALA A 109 -4.08 -14.40 12.16
CA ALA A 109 -4.48 -13.79 13.42
C ALA A 109 -5.67 -12.83 13.23
N GLU A 110 -6.63 -12.90 14.14
CA GLU A 110 -7.92 -12.20 14.04
C GLU A 110 -7.76 -10.68 13.85
N HIS A 111 -6.78 -10.06 14.52
CA HIS A 111 -6.54 -8.62 14.36
C HIS A 111 -6.17 -8.20 12.94
N PHE A 112 -5.47 -9.05 12.15
CA PHE A 112 -5.18 -8.78 10.74
C PHE A 112 -6.42 -8.91 9.86
N ILE A 113 -7.31 -9.87 10.19
CA ILE A 113 -8.60 -10.02 9.50
C ILE A 113 -9.47 -8.79 9.75
N ILE A 114 -9.56 -8.33 11.00
CA ILE A 114 -10.30 -7.13 11.40
C ILE A 114 -9.68 -5.88 10.72
N ALA A 115 -8.36 -5.71 10.78
CA ALA A 115 -7.68 -4.58 10.15
C ALA A 115 -7.98 -4.49 8.66
N ASN A 116 -7.91 -5.61 7.95
CA ASN A 116 -8.21 -5.66 6.53
C ASN A 116 -9.69 -5.34 6.23
N ARG A 117 -10.61 -5.85 7.06
CA ARG A 117 -12.04 -5.56 6.94
C ARG A 117 -12.32 -4.07 7.16
N VAL A 118 -11.73 -3.46 8.18
CA VAL A 118 -11.83 -2.02 8.47
C VAL A 118 -11.31 -1.20 7.29
N VAL A 119 -10.08 -1.48 6.80
CA VAL A 119 -9.50 -0.80 5.63
C VAL A 119 -10.43 -0.87 4.42
N SER A 120 -10.94 -2.06 4.12
CA SER A 120 -11.79 -2.27 2.94
C SER A 120 -13.15 -1.57 3.08
N LYS A 121 -13.81 -1.67 4.24
CA LYS A 121 -15.12 -1.07 4.47
C LYS A 121 -15.06 0.46 4.51
N PHE A 122 -14.12 1.03 5.25
CA PHE A 122 -13.95 2.48 5.31
C PHE A 122 -13.39 3.05 4.00
N GLY A 123 -12.61 2.27 3.25
CA GLY A 123 -12.24 2.59 1.88
C GLY A 123 -13.45 2.68 0.95
N ILE A 124 -14.38 1.74 1.01
CA ILE A 124 -15.65 1.79 0.27
C ILE A 124 -16.50 2.98 0.73
N ALA A 125 -16.64 3.19 2.04
CA ALA A 125 -17.41 4.30 2.60
C ALA A 125 -16.87 5.69 2.17
N SER A 126 -15.57 5.82 1.99
CA SER A 126 -14.97 7.06 1.45
C SER A 126 -15.42 7.40 0.02
N ILE A 127 -15.93 6.42 -0.72
CA ILE A 127 -16.41 6.58 -2.10
C ILE A 127 -17.94 6.83 -2.14
N VAL A 128 -18.69 6.08 -1.34
CA VAL A 128 -20.16 6.03 -1.44
C VAL A 128 -20.89 6.63 -0.23
N GLY A 129 -20.14 7.08 0.77
CA GLY A 129 -20.67 7.58 2.05
C GLY A 129 -20.86 6.48 3.09
N ASP A 130 -21.00 6.90 4.34
CA ASP A 130 -21.02 6.03 5.52
C ASP A 130 -22.34 5.27 5.73
N SER A 131 -23.38 5.55 4.92
CA SER A 131 -24.71 4.96 5.06
C SER A 131 -24.76 3.43 4.96
N LEU A 132 -23.72 2.83 4.44
CA LEU A 132 -23.57 1.37 4.31
C LEU A 132 -22.83 0.73 5.49
N LEU A 133 -22.25 1.51 6.40
CA LEU A 133 -21.55 1.03 7.57
C LEU A 133 -22.55 0.75 8.71
N THR A 134 -22.21 -0.25 9.53
CA THR A 134 -23.00 -0.69 10.69
C THR A 134 -22.32 -0.26 11.99
N PRO A 135 -23.03 -0.24 13.15
CA PRO A 135 -22.40 0.01 14.44
C PRO A 135 -21.22 -0.93 14.73
N LYS A 136 -21.29 -2.18 14.32
CA LYS A 136 -20.19 -3.15 14.46
C LYS A 136 -18.93 -2.72 13.70
N ASP A 137 -19.06 -2.07 12.56
CA ASP A 137 -17.92 -1.59 11.77
C ASP A 137 -17.16 -0.49 12.53
N TYR A 138 -17.87 0.35 13.26
CA TYR A 138 -17.26 1.36 14.14
C TYR A 138 -16.63 0.75 15.39
N GLU A 139 -17.19 -0.32 15.97
CA GLU A 139 -16.54 -1.07 17.06
C GLU A 139 -15.21 -1.66 16.58
N GLU A 140 -15.17 -2.25 15.38
CA GLU A 140 -13.96 -2.77 14.77
C GLU A 140 -12.95 -1.65 14.46
N LEU A 141 -13.41 -0.49 14.02
CA LEU A 141 -12.55 0.70 13.81
C LEU A 141 -11.89 1.12 15.13
N GLU A 142 -12.66 1.23 16.24
CA GLU A 142 -12.10 1.61 17.54
C GLU A 142 -11.12 0.56 18.07
N TYR A 143 -11.38 -0.71 17.83
CA TYR A 143 -10.44 -1.80 18.16
C TYR A 143 -9.10 -1.61 17.42
N ILE A 144 -9.13 -1.32 16.12
CA ILE A 144 -7.92 -1.11 15.30
C ILE A 144 -7.21 0.19 15.68
N LYS A 145 -7.93 1.27 15.99
CA LYS A 145 -7.34 2.51 16.50
C LYS A 145 -6.59 2.27 17.81
N ALA A 146 -7.19 1.52 18.74
CA ALA A 146 -6.56 1.15 20.00
C ALA A 146 -5.31 0.28 19.79
N TYR A 147 -5.35 -0.66 18.84
CA TYR A 147 -4.19 -1.45 18.43
C TYR A 147 -3.06 -0.56 17.92
N LEU A 148 -3.32 0.31 16.94
CA LEU A 148 -2.34 1.23 16.36
C LEU A 148 -1.73 2.20 17.38
N THR A 149 -2.48 2.55 18.43
CA THR A 149 -1.98 3.42 19.51
C THR A 149 -0.98 2.70 20.41
N LYS A 150 -1.12 1.38 20.60
CA LYS A 150 -0.27 0.56 21.48
C LYS A 150 1.00 0.05 20.80
N VAL A 151 0.97 -0.14 19.48
CA VAL A 151 2.12 -0.66 18.73
C VAL A 151 3.17 0.45 18.58
N GLU A 152 4.36 0.22 19.11
CA GLU A 152 5.47 1.18 19.03
C GLU A 152 6.11 1.18 17.64
N TYR A 153 6.46 -0.02 17.15
CA TYR A 153 7.08 -0.19 15.85
C TYR A 153 6.04 -0.52 14.77
N TRP A 154 5.90 0.37 13.79
CA TRP A 154 5.00 0.21 12.67
C TRP A 154 5.76 -0.31 11.45
N ASN A 155 5.33 -1.45 10.93
CA ASN A 155 5.73 -1.92 9.61
C ASN A 155 4.74 -1.43 8.53
N TYR A 156 4.90 -1.91 7.31
CA TYR A 156 4.03 -1.51 6.20
C TYR A 156 2.54 -1.81 6.44
N VAL A 157 2.20 -2.80 7.26
CA VAL A 157 0.80 -3.17 7.54
C VAL A 157 0.13 -2.08 8.38
N GLU A 158 0.74 -1.70 9.50
CA GLU A 158 0.22 -0.64 10.38
C GLU A 158 0.13 0.69 9.64
N VAL A 159 1.16 1.03 8.85
CA VAL A 159 1.18 2.27 8.06
C VAL A 159 0.06 2.29 7.02
N ASN A 160 -0.19 1.17 6.33
CA ASN A 160 -1.27 1.07 5.36
C ASN A 160 -2.66 1.19 6.02
N VAL A 161 -2.86 0.48 7.14
CA VAL A 161 -4.10 0.56 7.92
C VAL A 161 -4.34 1.98 8.42
N PHE A 162 -3.33 2.61 9.02
CA PHE A 162 -3.40 4.00 9.48
C PHE A 162 -3.79 4.95 8.34
N SER A 163 -3.14 4.83 7.18
CA SER A 163 -3.42 5.68 6.02
C SER A 163 -4.88 5.60 5.56
N ALA A 164 -5.47 4.41 5.62
CA ALA A 164 -6.84 4.18 5.18
C ALA A 164 -7.88 4.78 6.14
N ILE A 165 -7.57 4.87 7.43
CA ILE A 165 -8.50 5.37 8.46
C ILE A 165 -8.02 6.67 9.11
N ILE A 166 -7.10 7.39 8.47
CA ILE A 166 -6.41 8.56 9.03
C ILE A 166 -7.39 9.67 9.48
N SER A 167 -8.52 9.81 8.79
CA SER A 167 -9.57 10.80 9.10
C SER A 167 -10.28 10.55 10.44
N HIS A 168 -10.11 9.38 11.03
CA HIS A 168 -10.76 8.99 12.29
C HIS A 168 -9.86 9.18 13.53
N PHE A 169 -8.67 9.74 13.36
CA PHE A 169 -7.77 10.06 14.47
C PHE A 169 -7.84 11.53 14.86
N SER A 170 -7.55 11.82 16.15
CA SER A 170 -7.42 13.19 16.62
C SER A 170 -6.19 13.88 16.02
N ILE A 171 -6.22 15.20 15.96
CA ILE A 171 -5.11 16.02 15.44
C ILE A 171 -3.83 15.81 16.26
N GLU A 172 -3.95 15.68 17.58
CA GLU A 172 -2.81 15.46 18.48
C GLU A 172 -2.12 14.11 18.16
N PHE A 173 -2.90 13.07 17.91
CA PHE A 173 -2.36 11.77 17.51
C PHE A 173 -1.68 11.84 16.14
N LEU A 174 -2.29 12.56 15.19
CA LEU A 174 -1.73 12.76 13.85
C LEU A 174 -0.41 13.54 13.91
N ASP A 175 -0.34 14.62 14.71
CA ASP A 175 0.88 15.40 14.90
C ASP A 175 2.03 14.51 15.37
N TYR A 176 1.79 13.67 16.36
CA TYR A 176 2.82 12.75 16.85
C TYR A 176 3.21 11.70 15.81
N ARG A 177 2.23 11.01 15.22
CA ARG A 177 2.50 9.85 14.35
C ARG A 177 3.08 10.22 13.00
N LEU A 178 2.59 11.28 12.36
CA LEU A 178 3.07 11.67 11.04
C LEU A 178 4.53 12.15 11.09
N TYR A 179 4.92 12.90 12.14
CA TYR A 179 6.31 13.30 12.31
C TYR A 179 7.21 12.11 12.69
N HIS A 180 6.71 11.17 13.50
CA HIS A 180 7.42 9.93 13.75
C HIS A 180 7.64 9.10 12.47
N LEU A 181 6.62 8.97 11.60
CA LEU A 181 6.78 8.29 10.31
C LEU A 181 7.78 8.99 9.39
N LEU A 182 7.82 10.32 9.42
CA LEU A 182 8.82 11.11 8.69
C LEU A 182 10.24 10.82 9.16
N ASP A 183 10.46 10.74 10.47
CA ASP A 183 11.75 10.41 11.05
C ASP A 183 12.16 8.96 10.74
N VAL A 184 11.21 8.01 10.80
CA VAL A 184 11.46 6.62 10.40
C VAL A 184 11.84 6.55 8.92
N LEU A 185 11.11 7.26 8.04
CA LEU A 185 11.43 7.32 6.62
C LEU A 185 12.85 7.84 6.39
N LYS A 186 13.23 8.94 7.06
CA LYS A 186 14.57 9.52 6.99
C LYS A 186 15.65 8.52 7.42
N ASN A 187 15.47 7.86 8.56
CA ASN A 187 16.45 6.92 9.09
C ASN A 187 16.57 5.64 8.24
N GLN A 188 15.47 5.16 7.64
CA GLN A 188 15.50 3.97 6.77
C GLN A 188 16.23 4.23 5.45
N THR A 189 16.12 5.43 4.89
CA THR A 189 16.76 5.78 3.62
C THR A 189 18.27 5.97 3.75
N GLU A 190 18.79 6.23 4.97
CA GLU A 190 20.24 6.28 5.22
C GLU A 190 20.92 4.91 5.09
N TYR A 191 20.18 3.81 5.28
CA TYR A 191 20.77 2.47 5.32
C TYR A 191 20.36 1.55 4.16
N HIS A 192 19.09 1.56 3.76
CA HIS A 192 18.61 0.76 2.62
C HIS A 192 17.26 1.27 2.12
N TYR A 193 17.15 1.47 0.81
CA TYR A 193 15.86 1.64 0.16
C TYR A 193 15.03 0.37 0.34
N THR A 194 13.88 0.51 1.02
CA THR A 194 12.92 -0.57 1.15
C THR A 194 11.60 -0.21 0.46
N ARG A 195 10.88 -1.22 -0.02
CA ARG A 195 9.50 -1.07 -0.53
C ARG A 195 8.58 -0.40 0.49
N ALA A 196 8.92 -0.48 1.78
CA ALA A 196 8.22 0.17 2.87
C ALA A 196 8.17 1.71 2.72
N SER A 197 9.19 2.35 2.13
CA SER A 197 9.21 3.80 1.94
C SER A 197 8.02 4.34 1.13
N GLU A 198 7.46 3.55 0.20
CA GLU A 198 6.25 3.94 -0.56
C GLU A 198 5.02 4.04 0.35
N TYR A 199 4.89 3.15 1.32
CA TYR A 199 3.79 3.20 2.28
C TYR A 199 3.92 4.39 3.21
N TYR A 200 5.14 4.70 3.68
CA TYR A 200 5.39 5.89 4.51
C TYR A 200 5.08 7.18 3.75
N LEU A 201 5.54 7.32 2.51
CA LEU A 201 5.21 8.47 1.67
C LEU A 201 3.69 8.60 1.42
N SER A 202 3.01 7.49 1.19
CA SER A 202 1.54 7.46 1.04
C SER A 202 0.82 7.91 2.31
N ALA A 203 1.29 7.49 3.49
CA ALA A 203 0.74 7.91 4.77
C ALA A 203 0.97 9.40 5.04
N LEU A 204 2.16 9.93 4.77
CA LEU A 204 2.49 11.35 4.91
C LEU A 204 1.61 12.20 3.97
N ARG A 205 1.44 11.78 2.73
CA ARG A 205 0.53 12.44 1.77
C ARG A 205 -0.93 12.40 2.25
N ALA A 206 -1.39 11.26 2.79
CA ALA A 206 -2.72 11.16 3.39
C ALA A 206 -2.87 12.12 4.60
N GLY A 207 -1.80 12.31 5.38
CA GLY A 207 -1.73 13.29 6.45
C GLY A 207 -1.89 14.72 5.96
N VAL A 208 -1.16 15.11 4.91
CA VAL A 208 -1.28 16.43 4.27
C VAL A 208 -2.71 16.69 3.82
N LYS A 209 -3.31 15.72 3.10
CA LYS A 209 -4.70 15.80 2.66
C LYS A 209 -5.67 15.96 3.84
N ASN A 210 -5.49 15.15 4.88
CA ASN A 210 -6.38 15.16 6.04
C ASN A 210 -6.33 16.47 6.82
N TYR A 211 -5.12 16.99 7.11
CA TYR A 211 -4.96 18.31 7.71
C TYR A 211 -5.64 19.40 6.87
N SER A 212 -5.44 19.39 5.55
CA SER A 212 -6.04 20.36 4.64
C SER A 212 -7.58 20.30 4.64
N ILE A 213 -8.17 19.10 4.66
CA ILE A 213 -9.63 18.92 4.71
C ILE A 213 -10.20 19.41 6.04
N GLN A 214 -9.48 19.21 7.15
CA GLN A 214 -9.91 19.65 8.48
C GLN A 214 -9.61 21.14 8.76
N GLY A 215 -9.07 21.89 7.78
CA GLY A 215 -8.77 23.33 7.93
C GLY A 215 -7.45 23.65 8.62
N HIS A 216 -6.60 22.63 8.90
CA HIS A 216 -5.27 22.81 9.48
C HIS A 216 -4.21 23.07 8.39
N TYR A 217 -4.39 24.13 7.62
CA TYR A 217 -3.65 24.41 6.39
C TYR A 217 -2.14 24.56 6.61
N ASP A 218 -1.74 25.25 7.68
CA ASP A 218 -0.33 25.43 8.02
C ASP A 218 0.36 24.10 8.38
N LYS A 219 -0.34 23.21 9.08
CA LYS A 219 0.17 21.87 9.40
C LYS A 219 0.32 21.03 8.12
N ALA A 220 -0.65 21.13 7.21
CA ALA A 220 -0.61 20.45 5.91
C ALA A 220 0.62 20.89 5.10
N GLU A 221 0.84 22.20 4.96
CA GLU A 221 1.98 22.72 4.21
C GLU A 221 3.32 22.37 4.87
N LYS A 222 3.43 22.53 6.20
CA LYS A 222 4.65 22.17 6.94
C LYS A 222 5.01 20.69 6.80
N LEU A 223 4.02 19.79 6.87
CA LEU A 223 4.23 18.36 6.66
C LEU A 223 4.68 18.07 5.22
N ALA A 224 4.02 18.71 4.24
CA ALA A 224 4.36 18.54 2.83
C ALA A 224 5.80 19.00 2.53
N GLN A 225 6.19 20.18 3.02
CA GLN A 225 7.55 20.72 2.85
C GLN A 225 8.61 19.78 3.44
N LYS A 226 8.42 19.32 4.68
CA LYS A 226 9.34 18.38 5.32
C LYS A 226 9.41 17.04 4.60
N THR A 227 8.30 16.56 4.05
CA THR A 227 8.28 15.33 3.25
C THR A 227 9.09 15.52 1.95
N LEU A 228 8.95 16.68 1.29
CA LEU A 228 9.73 17.02 0.10
C LEU A 228 11.22 17.17 0.41
N GLU A 229 11.57 17.76 1.55
CA GLU A 229 12.97 17.86 2.01
C GLU A 229 13.61 16.47 2.13
N VAL A 230 12.91 15.52 2.78
CA VAL A 230 13.39 14.14 2.89
C VAL A 230 13.50 13.48 1.52
N MET A 231 12.47 13.62 0.65
CA MET A 231 12.51 13.05 -0.69
C MET A 231 13.66 13.61 -1.54
N ASN A 232 13.99 14.88 -1.41
CA ASN A 232 15.07 15.51 -2.16
C ASN A 232 16.47 15.17 -1.60
N ALA A 233 16.57 14.87 -0.32
CA ALA A 233 17.83 14.52 0.32
C ALA A 233 18.32 13.11 -0.05
N PHE A 234 17.41 12.22 -0.48
CA PHE A 234 17.73 10.82 -0.76
C PHE A 234 17.42 10.49 -2.25
N PRO A 235 18.44 10.15 -3.06
CA PRO A 235 18.26 9.87 -4.49
C PRO A 235 17.21 8.80 -4.79
N GLU A 236 17.14 7.75 -3.96
CA GLU A 236 16.18 6.65 -4.11
C GLU A 236 14.73 7.13 -3.96
N LEU A 237 14.48 8.10 -3.10
CA LEU A 237 13.17 8.71 -2.93
C LEU A 237 12.89 9.75 -4.01
N SER A 238 13.91 10.46 -4.50
CA SER A 238 13.76 11.44 -5.57
C SER A 238 13.31 10.81 -6.89
N MET A 239 13.57 9.52 -7.10
CA MET A 239 13.07 8.75 -8.25
C MET A 239 11.57 8.41 -8.16
N LYS A 240 10.89 8.69 -7.05
CA LYS A 240 9.46 8.44 -6.85
C LYS A 240 8.59 9.56 -7.43
N LEU A 241 8.71 9.80 -8.74
CA LEU A 241 8.01 10.87 -9.45
C LEU A 241 6.49 10.90 -9.17
N THR A 242 5.85 9.74 -9.10
CA THR A 242 4.41 9.63 -8.81
C THR A 242 4.05 10.17 -7.42
N GLN A 243 4.92 9.95 -6.42
CA GLN A 243 4.72 10.48 -5.07
C GLN A 243 4.94 12.00 -5.02
N PHE A 244 5.93 12.52 -5.74
CA PHE A 244 6.13 13.97 -5.91
C PHE A 244 4.90 14.65 -6.51
N ILE A 245 4.40 14.11 -7.63
CA ILE A 245 3.21 14.64 -8.31
C ILE A 245 2.01 14.60 -7.35
N ALA A 246 1.76 13.46 -6.71
CA ALA A 246 0.62 13.29 -5.82
C ALA A 246 0.70 14.23 -4.59
N LEU A 247 1.88 14.42 -4.01
CA LEU A 247 2.08 15.36 -2.90
C LEU A 247 1.88 16.81 -3.35
N SER A 248 2.38 17.17 -4.55
CA SER A 248 2.19 18.50 -5.13
C SER A 248 0.71 18.79 -5.42
N MET A 249 -0.07 17.77 -5.84
CA MET A 249 -1.52 17.89 -5.99
C MET A 249 -2.22 18.20 -4.66
N GLU A 250 -1.85 17.52 -3.58
CA GLU A 250 -2.46 17.80 -2.26
C GLU A 250 -2.05 19.19 -1.73
N ARG A 251 -0.83 19.65 -2.01
CA ARG A 251 -0.40 21.04 -1.70
C ARG A 251 -1.23 22.07 -2.49
N SER A 252 -1.41 21.88 -3.80
CA SER A 252 -2.26 22.73 -4.62
C SER A 252 -3.66 22.81 -4.02
N CYS A 253 -4.28 21.67 -3.70
CA CYS A 253 -5.60 21.64 -3.06
C CYS A 253 -5.62 22.36 -1.69
N ASN A 254 -4.52 22.27 -0.91
CA ASN A 254 -4.39 22.96 0.37
C ASN A 254 -4.45 24.49 0.21
N PHE A 255 -3.73 25.05 -0.75
CA PHE A 255 -3.76 26.49 -1.05
C PHE A 255 -5.10 26.93 -1.64
N LEU A 256 -5.70 26.15 -2.54
CA LEU A 256 -7.01 26.46 -3.11
C LEU A 256 -8.13 26.52 -2.05
N ARG A 257 -8.08 25.66 -1.02
CA ARG A 257 -9.03 25.75 0.11
C ARG A 257 -8.91 27.04 0.91
N GLN A 258 -7.75 27.68 0.88
CA GLN A 258 -7.49 28.98 1.49
C GLN A 258 -7.84 30.15 0.55
N ASN A 259 -8.34 29.88 -0.66
CA ASN A 259 -8.51 30.85 -1.75
C ASN A 259 -7.19 31.52 -2.18
N ASP A 260 -6.07 30.83 -2.03
CA ASP A 260 -4.75 31.29 -2.42
C ASP A 260 -4.49 30.99 -3.90
N VAL A 261 -4.14 32.02 -4.67
CA VAL A 261 -3.84 31.95 -6.11
C VAL A 261 -2.65 31.04 -6.38
N TYR A 262 -1.70 30.93 -5.46
CA TYR A 262 -0.56 30.03 -5.60
C TYR A 262 -1.01 28.56 -5.79
N GLY A 263 -2.13 28.15 -5.18
CA GLY A 263 -2.70 26.83 -5.43
C GLY A 263 -3.08 26.60 -6.90
N LEU A 264 -3.57 27.63 -7.58
CA LEU A 264 -3.91 27.55 -9.00
C LEU A 264 -2.64 27.52 -9.89
N GLU A 265 -1.64 28.33 -9.57
CA GLU A 265 -0.35 28.32 -10.28
C GLU A 265 0.30 26.93 -10.18
N LEU A 266 0.33 26.36 -8.98
CA LEU A 266 0.86 25.01 -8.78
C LEU A 266 0.05 23.96 -9.56
N ALA A 267 -1.28 24.07 -9.61
CA ALA A 267 -2.13 23.18 -10.41
C ALA A 267 -1.79 23.27 -11.91
N LYS A 268 -1.58 24.45 -12.46
CA LYS A 268 -1.19 24.66 -13.87
C LYS A 268 0.14 23.96 -14.18
N HIS A 269 1.13 24.09 -13.32
CA HIS A 269 2.42 23.37 -13.49
C HIS A 269 2.26 21.84 -13.45
N ILE A 270 1.40 21.33 -12.55
CA ILE A 270 1.12 19.89 -12.46
C ILE A 270 0.41 19.42 -13.74
N PHE A 271 -0.58 20.16 -14.25
CA PHE A 271 -1.28 19.82 -15.49
C PHE A 271 -0.31 19.80 -16.69
N ALA A 272 0.57 20.79 -16.83
CA ALA A 272 1.57 20.80 -17.90
C ALA A 272 2.50 19.57 -17.81
N THR A 273 2.92 19.18 -16.60
CA THR A 273 3.74 17.98 -16.38
C THR A 273 2.99 16.71 -16.78
N LEU A 274 1.74 16.55 -16.34
CA LEU A 274 0.93 15.37 -16.67
C LEU A 274 0.63 15.28 -18.17
N ASP A 275 0.35 16.41 -18.83
CA ASP A 275 0.11 16.49 -20.26
C ASP A 275 1.32 16.03 -21.07
N HIS A 276 2.53 16.44 -20.66
CA HIS A 276 3.77 15.98 -21.31
C HIS A 276 3.99 14.48 -21.10
N LEU A 277 3.77 13.97 -19.91
CA LEU A 277 3.90 12.54 -19.60
C LEU A 277 2.85 11.71 -20.35
N GLU A 278 1.61 12.19 -20.43
CA GLU A 278 0.51 11.55 -21.16
C GLU A 278 0.82 11.43 -22.65
N LYS A 279 1.25 12.53 -23.28
CA LYS A 279 1.66 12.57 -24.70
C LYS A 279 2.82 11.62 -25.00
N ALA A 280 3.77 11.49 -24.06
CA ALA A 280 4.93 10.62 -24.21
C ALA A 280 4.63 9.14 -24.02
N SER A 281 3.67 8.78 -23.16
CA SER A 281 3.45 7.41 -22.70
C SER A 281 2.09 6.80 -23.10
N GLN A 282 1.10 7.64 -23.46
CA GLN A 282 -0.31 7.25 -23.69
C GLN A 282 -0.92 6.40 -22.54
N ASN A 283 -0.45 6.65 -21.31
CA ASN A 283 -0.80 5.85 -20.14
C ASN A 283 -2.18 6.25 -19.60
N GLN A 284 -3.13 5.32 -19.62
CA GLN A 284 -4.51 5.51 -19.15
C GLN A 284 -4.60 5.92 -17.67
N LEU A 285 -3.63 5.53 -16.85
CA LEU A 285 -3.59 5.91 -15.44
C LEU A 285 -3.29 7.42 -15.29
N LEU A 286 -2.38 7.96 -16.11
CA LEU A 286 -2.07 9.40 -16.10
C LEU A 286 -3.27 10.24 -16.56
N ILE A 287 -4.00 9.77 -17.58
CA ILE A 287 -5.24 10.41 -18.04
C ILE A 287 -6.25 10.53 -16.90
N ARG A 288 -6.55 9.40 -16.23
CA ARG A 288 -7.49 9.39 -15.09
C ARG A 288 -7.00 10.28 -13.94
N LEU A 289 -5.71 10.23 -13.62
CA LEU A 289 -5.13 11.06 -12.56
C LEU A 289 -5.31 12.55 -12.86
N ARG A 290 -5.09 12.95 -14.12
CA ARG A 290 -5.29 14.34 -14.59
C ARG A 290 -6.78 14.76 -14.50
N GLU A 291 -7.70 13.92 -14.96
CA GLU A 291 -9.13 14.17 -14.92
C GLU A 291 -9.64 14.31 -13.47
N ASP A 292 -9.24 13.40 -12.58
CA ASP A 292 -9.60 13.46 -11.15
C ASP A 292 -9.05 14.72 -10.48
N PHE A 293 -7.82 15.11 -10.80
CA PHE A 293 -7.22 16.31 -10.25
C PHE A 293 -7.90 17.57 -10.81
N PHE A 294 -8.21 17.61 -12.12
CA PHE A 294 -8.94 18.71 -12.75
C PHE A 294 -10.30 18.93 -12.08
N SER A 295 -11.05 17.86 -11.85
CA SER A 295 -12.34 17.92 -11.13
C SER A 295 -12.20 18.53 -9.74
N LYS A 296 -11.19 18.11 -8.97
CA LYS A 296 -10.91 18.67 -7.63
C LYS A 296 -10.54 20.14 -7.67
N VAL A 297 -9.64 20.53 -8.59
CA VAL A 297 -9.21 21.93 -8.72
C VAL A 297 -10.39 22.82 -9.11
N THR A 298 -11.23 22.37 -10.06
CA THR A 298 -12.43 23.10 -10.47
C THR A 298 -13.40 23.30 -9.30
N GLN A 299 -13.60 22.27 -8.48
CA GLN A 299 -14.46 22.35 -7.30
C GLN A 299 -13.93 23.31 -6.22
N LEU A 300 -12.60 23.33 -6.03
CA LEU A 300 -11.95 24.13 -4.98
C LEU A 300 -11.63 25.56 -5.43
N ASN A 301 -11.53 25.80 -6.74
CA ASN A 301 -11.15 27.12 -7.27
C ASN A 301 -12.27 28.14 -7.09
N LYS A 302 -12.13 28.99 -6.09
CA LYS A 302 -13.01 30.14 -5.83
C LYS A 302 -12.37 31.49 -6.18
N THR A 303 -11.18 31.47 -6.80
CA THR A 303 -10.40 32.67 -7.12
C THR A 303 -10.99 33.46 -8.29
N GLY A 304 -11.91 32.87 -9.05
CA GLY A 304 -12.50 33.47 -10.27
C GLY A 304 -11.54 33.45 -11.49
N GLN A 305 -10.32 32.96 -11.34
CA GLN A 305 -9.39 32.82 -12.45
C GLN A 305 -9.64 31.51 -13.22
N PRO A 306 -9.63 31.54 -14.58
CA PRO A 306 -9.83 30.32 -15.35
C PRO A 306 -8.65 29.35 -15.21
N LEU A 307 -8.97 28.06 -15.20
CA LEU A 307 -8.03 27.02 -15.53
C LEU A 307 -7.90 27.05 -17.06
N GLU A 308 -6.86 27.68 -17.59
CA GLU A 308 -6.50 27.49 -19.00
C GLU A 308 -6.11 26.02 -19.19
N GLN A 309 -6.79 25.37 -20.11
CA GLN A 309 -6.54 23.98 -20.51
C GLN A 309 -5.25 23.86 -21.32
#